data_6cd78e98692f9500e0f895a3fd99d11e
#
_entry.id   6cd78e98692f9500e0f895a3fd99d11e
#
_cell.length_a   1.000
_cell.length_b   1.000
_cell.length_c   1.000
_cell.angle_alpha   90.00
_cell.angle_beta   90.00
_cell.angle_gamma   90.00
#
_symmetry.space_group_name_H-M   'P 1'
#
loop_
_entity.id
_entity.type
_entity.pdbx_description
1 polymer ?
#
loop_
_entity_poly.entity_id
_entity_poly.type
_entity_poly.pdbx_seq_one_letter_code
_entity_poly.pdbx_strand_id
1 'polypeptide(L)'
;KVIPGAEPTALVANLPYNVAVPVLLHMLAICPQWSTGVVMVQSEVADRLVAAPGSKIYGVPSAKLAWYAEATRVGNVPPTVFWPVPNVDSGLVRITRRRSPHVDGRNPRVTRSQVFRVVDAAFASRRKMLRSALAGLCGGSMAASELITAAGIDPTARGEALDIGDLA
;
A
#
# COMPACT_ATOMS: atom_id res chain seq x y z
N LYS A 1 -25.12 3.42 -1.06
CA LYS A 1 -26.09 2.87 -0.06
C LYS A 1 -25.63 3.30 1.31
N VAL A 2 -26.42 4.06 2.03
CA VAL A 2 -26.15 4.45 3.42
C VAL A 2 -26.34 3.20 4.29
N ILE A 3 -25.35 2.88 5.11
CA ILE A 3 -25.49 1.82 6.14
C ILE A 3 -26.32 2.45 7.27
N PRO A 4 -27.51 1.91 7.60
CA PRO A 4 -28.31 2.43 8.70
C PRO A 4 -27.60 2.21 10.04
N GLY A 5 -27.60 3.22 10.90
CA GLY A 5 -27.03 3.13 12.25
C GLY A 5 -25.85 4.08 12.48
N ALA A 6 -25.07 3.82 13.53
CA ALA A 6 -23.84 4.58 13.82
C ALA A 6 -22.77 4.37 12.73
N GLU A 7 -21.95 5.37 12.51
CA GLU A 7 -20.83 5.23 11.57
C GLU A 7 -19.89 4.07 11.95
N PRO A 8 -19.45 3.24 10.99
CA PRO A 8 -18.60 2.11 11.27
C PRO A 8 -17.22 2.57 11.77
N THR A 9 -16.79 2.06 12.91
CA THR A 9 -15.49 2.39 13.54
C THR A 9 -14.43 1.34 13.28
N ALA A 10 -14.80 0.16 12.77
CA ALA A 10 -13.90 -0.95 12.47
C ALA A 10 -14.29 -1.67 11.18
N LEU A 11 -13.30 -2.28 10.54
CA LEU A 11 -13.47 -3.18 9.39
C LEU A 11 -13.09 -4.60 9.77
N VAL A 12 -14.04 -5.54 9.67
CA VAL A 12 -13.77 -6.98 9.79
C VAL A 12 -14.30 -7.67 8.54
N ALA A 13 -13.40 -8.28 7.76
CA ALA A 13 -13.80 -8.84 6.47
C ALA A 13 -12.97 -10.05 6.04
N ASN A 14 -13.66 -11.05 5.48
CA ASN A 14 -13.06 -12.05 4.61
C ASN A 14 -13.15 -11.52 3.18
N LEU A 15 -12.01 -11.09 2.61
CA LEU A 15 -11.99 -10.45 1.29
C LEU A 15 -11.81 -11.47 0.17
N PRO A 16 -12.54 -11.33 -0.95
CA PRO A 16 -12.34 -12.15 -2.13
C PRO A 16 -10.89 -12.02 -2.63
N TYR A 17 -10.21 -13.14 -2.86
CA TYR A 17 -8.77 -13.17 -3.08
C TYR A 17 -8.28 -12.32 -4.25
N ASN A 18 -8.99 -12.38 -5.38
CA ASN A 18 -8.61 -11.67 -6.61
C ASN A 18 -8.79 -10.15 -6.57
N VAL A 19 -9.56 -9.62 -5.62
CA VAL A 19 -9.86 -8.18 -5.50
C VAL A 19 -9.57 -7.62 -4.10
N ALA A 20 -8.93 -8.40 -3.22
CA ALA A 20 -8.70 -8.01 -1.83
C ALA A 20 -7.99 -6.66 -1.69
N VAL A 21 -6.89 -6.45 -2.41
CA VAL A 21 -6.11 -5.19 -2.34
C VAL A 21 -6.91 -3.99 -2.83
N PRO A 22 -7.50 -3.97 -4.05
CA PRO A 22 -8.29 -2.83 -4.49
C PRO A 22 -9.51 -2.56 -3.60
N VAL A 23 -10.20 -3.59 -3.09
CA VAL A 23 -11.32 -3.40 -2.16
C VAL A 23 -10.85 -2.75 -0.86
N LEU A 24 -9.77 -3.25 -0.27
CA LEU A 24 -9.21 -2.68 0.96
C LEU A 24 -8.81 -1.21 0.78
N LEU A 25 -8.05 -0.90 -0.27
CA LEU A 25 -7.62 0.48 -0.57
C LEU A 25 -8.81 1.40 -0.85
N HIS A 26 -9.85 0.89 -1.50
CA HIS A 26 -11.09 1.64 -1.73
C HIS A 26 -11.82 1.94 -0.43
N MET A 27 -11.99 0.95 0.46
CA MET A 27 -12.59 1.14 1.77
C MET A 27 -11.82 2.14 2.62
N LEU A 28 -10.49 2.08 2.60
CA LEU A 28 -9.62 3.06 3.26
C LEU A 28 -9.84 4.49 2.73
N ALA A 29 -10.13 4.63 1.44
CA ALA A 29 -10.34 5.92 0.80
C ALA A 29 -11.71 6.53 1.10
N ILE A 30 -12.78 5.72 1.10
CA ILE A 30 -14.16 6.22 1.18
C ILE A 30 -14.76 6.22 2.59
N CYS A 31 -14.17 5.47 3.52
CA CYS A 31 -14.65 5.35 4.89
C CYS A 31 -13.57 5.82 5.88
N PRO A 32 -13.36 7.14 6.03
CA PRO A 32 -12.28 7.68 6.88
C PRO A 32 -12.49 7.44 8.37
N GLN A 33 -13.71 7.11 8.80
CA GLN A 33 -14.10 7.03 10.20
C GLN A 33 -13.67 5.74 10.92
N TRP A 34 -13.42 4.63 10.20
CA TRP A 34 -12.91 3.44 10.87
C TRP A 34 -11.40 3.56 11.16
N SER A 35 -11.01 3.22 12.39
CA SER A 35 -9.65 3.39 12.89
C SER A 35 -8.84 2.09 12.87
N THR A 36 -9.50 0.95 12.94
CA THR A 36 -8.86 -0.37 12.98
C THR A 36 -9.64 -1.38 12.17
N GLY A 37 -8.97 -2.46 11.76
CA GLY A 37 -9.63 -3.56 11.09
C GLY A 37 -8.80 -4.83 11.11
N VAL A 38 -9.46 -5.95 10.84
CA VAL A 38 -8.83 -7.24 10.57
C VAL A 38 -9.41 -7.77 9.27
N VAL A 39 -8.54 -8.05 8.32
CA VAL A 39 -8.94 -8.66 7.05
C VAL A 39 -8.27 -10.01 6.86
N MET A 40 -9.03 -10.95 6.31
CA MET A 40 -8.49 -12.23 5.85
C MET A 40 -8.30 -12.18 4.34
N VAL A 41 -7.11 -12.53 3.90
CA VAL A 41 -6.68 -12.53 2.49
C VAL A 41 -5.80 -13.75 2.23
N GLN A 42 -5.47 -14.02 0.97
CA GLN A 42 -4.44 -15.03 0.66
C GLN A 42 -3.14 -14.75 1.40
N SER A 43 -2.44 -15.79 1.84
CA SER A 43 -1.19 -15.67 2.62
C SER A 43 -0.15 -14.81 1.91
N GLU A 44 0.04 -14.99 0.60
CA GLU A 44 0.95 -14.16 -0.20
C GLU A 44 0.54 -12.68 -0.23
N VAL A 45 -0.75 -12.40 -0.28
CA VAL A 45 -1.28 -11.03 -0.23
C VAL A 45 -1.07 -10.42 1.15
N ALA A 46 -1.29 -11.22 2.22
CA ALA A 46 -1.01 -10.79 3.58
C ALA A 46 0.46 -10.37 3.74
N ASP A 47 1.40 -11.21 3.25
CA ASP A 47 2.83 -10.91 3.32
C ASP A 47 3.20 -9.64 2.55
N ARG A 48 2.60 -9.43 1.37
CA ARG A 48 2.81 -8.19 0.60
C ARG A 48 2.27 -6.96 1.31
N LEU A 49 1.10 -7.05 1.96
CA LEU A 49 0.50 -5.92 2.66
C LEU A 49 1.34 -5.44 3.85
N VAL A 50 2.02 -6.37 4.56
CA VAL A 50 2.84 -6.07 5.73
C VAL A 50 4.33 -5.89 5.40
N ALA A 51 4.70 -6.02 4.13
CA ALA A 51 6.09 -5.95 3.70
C ALA A 51 6.71 -4.57 3.97
N ALA A 52 7.91 -4.56 4.52
CA ALA A 52 8.70 -3.36 4.74
C ALA A 52 9.53 -2.98 3.50
N PRO A 53 9.86 -1.69 3.30
CA PRO A 53 10.81 -1.26 2.29
C PRO A 53 12.12 -2.07 2.32
N GLY A 54 12.70 -2.35 1.16
CA GLY A 54 13.90 -3.17 1.02
C GLY A 54 13.66 -4.68 0.98
N SER A 55 12.48 -5.16 1.32
CA SER A 55 12.16 -6.58 1.22
C SER A 55 11.81 -6.99 -0.21
N LYS A 56 12.05 -8.28 -0.54
CA LYS A 56 11.77 -8.84 -1.88
C LYS A 56 10.30 -8.78 -2.29
N ILE A 57 9.39 -8.71 -1.33
CA ILE A 57 7.94 -8.74 -1.56
C ILE A 57 7.28 -7.37 -1.41
N TYR A 58 8.04 -6.35 -0.96
CA TYR A 58 7.56 -4.97 -0.91
C TYR A 58 7.20 -4.47 -2.31
N GLY A 59 6.07 -3.75 -2.43
CA GLY A 59 5.58 -3.31 -3.73
C GLY A 59 4.40 -2.37 -3.64
N VAL A 60 3.69 -2.19 -4.75
CA VAL A 60 2.52 -1.30 -4.85
C VAL A 60 1.49 -1.52 -3.72
N PRO A 61 1.08 -2.76 -3.37
CA PRO A 61 0.13 -2.97 -2.28
C PRO A 61 0.63 -2.44 -0.94
N SER A 62 1.90 -2.72 -0.61
CA SER A 62 2.53 -2.27 0.64
C SER A 62 2.61 -0.76 0.71
N ALA A 63 3.15 -0.12 -0.34
CA ALA A 63 3.35 1.32 -0.41
C ALA A 63 2.00 2.08 -0.38
N LYS A 64 1.01 1.64 -1.16
CA LYS A 64 -0.32 2.27 -1.17
C LYS A 64 -1.08 2.08 0.14
N LEU A 65 -0.93 0.93 0.82
CA LEU A 65 -1.53 0.72 2.13
C LEU A 65 -0.88 1.63 3.18
N ALA A 66 0.45 1.78 3.14
CA ALA A 66 1.19 2.62 4.06
C ALA A 66 0.80 4.11 4.01
N TRP A 67 0.20 4.59 2.92
CA TRP A 67 -0.41 5.92 2.83
C TRP A 67 -1.54 6.11 3.84
N TYR A 68 -2.31 5.05 4.11
CA TYR A 68 -3.50 5.11 4.96
C TYR A 68 -3.28 4.57 6.35
N ALA A 69 -2.47 3.53 6.48
CA ALA A 69 -2.48 2.68 7.67
C ALA A 69 -1.18 1.90 7.83
N GLU A 70 -0.98 1.42 9.04
CA GLU A 70 -0.01 0.37 9.37
C GLU A 70 -0.69 -0.99 9.27
N ALA A 71 0.05 -2.00 8.82
CA ALA A 71 -0.42 -3.36 8.70
C ALA A 71 0.48 -4.33 9.47
N THR A 72 -0.13 -5.27 10.15
CA THR A 72 0.58 -6.31 10.91
C THR A 72 -0.09 -7.66 10.66
N ARG A 73 0.69 -8.69 10.33
CA ARG A 73 0.18 -10.05 10.25
C ARG A 73 -0.09 -10.57 11.66
N VAL A 74 -1.32 -11.01 11.93
CA VAL A 74 -1.76 -11.42 13.27
C VAL A 74 -2.17 -12.89 13.36
N GLY A 75 -2.17 -13.61 12.22
CA GLY A 75 -2.48 -15.03 12.23
C GLY A 75 -2.48 -15.66 10.84
N ASN A 76 -2.59 -16.99 10.84
CA ASN A 76 -2.74 -17.83 9.65
C ASN A 76 -4.02 -18.63 9.79
N VAL A 77 -4.69 -18.86 8.65
CA VAL A 77 -5.88 -19.71 8.59
C VAL A 77 -5.62 -20.80 7.56
N PRO A 78 -5.51 -22.07 7.99
CA PRO A 78 -5.25 -23.17 7.06
C PRO A 78 -6.46 -23.41 6.14
N PRO A 79 -6.25 -23.95 4.92
CA PRO A 79 -7.32 -24.17 3.98
C PRO A 79 -8.37 -25.18 4.47
N THR A 80 -8.03 -26.05 5.40
CA THR A 80 -8.92 -27.08 5.96
C THR A 80 -10.11 -26.55 6.74
N VAL A 81 -10.11 -25.25 7.11
CA VAL A 81 -11.27 -24.61 7.78
C VAL A 81 -12.38 -24.19 6.82
N PHE A 82 -12.15 -24.30 5.51
CA PHE A 82 -13.10 -23.87 4.48
C PHE A 82 -13.74 -25.06 3.74
N TRP A 83 -14.94 -24.84 3.27
CA TRP A 83 -15.63 -25.75 2.36
C TRP A 83 -16.21 -24.97 1.16
N PRO A 84 -15.88 -25.35 -0.09
CA PRO A 84 -14.84 -26.30 -0.48
C PRO A 84 -13.43 -25.83 -0.04
N VAL A 85 -12.51 -26.79 0.17
CA VAL A 85 -11.14 -26.51 0.59
C VAL A 85 -10.39 -25.76 -0.50
N PRO A 86 -9.87 -24.54 -0.26
CA PRO A 86 -9.07 -23.81 -1.25
C PRO A 86 -7.65 -24.40 -1.36
N ASN A 87 -6.97 -24.11 -2.47
CA ASN A 87 -5.59 -24.57 -2.70
C ASN A 87 -4.51 -23.67 -2.08
N VAL A 88 -4.89 -22.67 -1.29
CA VAL A 88 -3.98 -21.67 -0.73
C VAL A 88 -4.31 -21.38 0.72
N ASP A 89 -3.27 -21.09 1.50
CA ASP A 89 -3.41 -20.61 2.87
C ASP A 89 -3.94 -19.17 2.90
N SER A 90 -4.58 -18.81 4.00
CA SER A 90 -5.02 -17.45 4.28
C SER A 90 -4.21 -16.84 5.43
N GLY A 91 -4.06 -15.51 5.38
CA GLY A 91 -3.44 -14.73 6.43
C GLY A 91 -4.42 -13.70 6.99
N LEU A 92 -4.36 -13.49 8.29
CA LEU A 92 -5.06 -12.41 8.98
C LEU A 92 -4.14 -11.20 9.10
N VAL A 93 -4.59 -10.06 8.60
CA VAL A 93 -3.86 -8.80 8.67
C VAL A 93 -4.67 -7.80 9.49
N ARG A 94 -4.09 -7.34 10.58
CA ARG A 94 -4.58 -6.20 11.33
C ARG A 94 -4.13 -4.92 10.66
N ILE A 95 -5.05 -3.99 10.51
CA ILE A 95 -4.83 -2.68 9.91
C ILE A 95 -5.18 -1.63 10.94
N THR A 96 -4.25 -0.73 11.21
CA THR A 96 -4.44 0.40 12.11
C THR A 96 -4.27 1.68 11.31
N ARG A 97 -5.34 2.46 11.16
CA ARG A 97 -5.33 3.68 10.37
C ARG A 97 -4.37 4.70 10.99
N ARG A 98 -3.60 5.38 10.17
CA ARG A 98 -2.84 6.55 10.58
C ARG A 98 -3.79 7.73 10.82
N ARG A 99 -3.49 8.58 11.79
CA ARG A 99 -4.32 9.75 12.12
C ARG A 99 -4.36 10.79 11.01
N SER A 100 -3.35 10.84 10.17
CA SER A 100 -3.29 11.71 9.00
C SER A 100 -2.91 10.90 7.77
N PRO A 101 -3.57 11.10 6.62
CA PRO A 101 -3.13 10.53 5.35
C PRO A 101 -1.84 11.18 4.84
N HIS A 102 -1.38 12.27 5.48
CA HIS A 102 -0.13 12.93 5.15
C HIS A 102 1.00 12.26 5.91
N VAL A 103 1.91 11.70 5.18
CA VAL A 103 3.07 11.04 5.73
C VAL A 103 3.92 12.06 6.47
N ASP A 104 3.90 11.98 7.80
CA ASP A 104 4.76 12.70 8.75
C ASP A 104 4.95 14.22 8.50
N GLY A 105 4.00 14.88 7.87
CA GLY A 105 4.01 16.33 7.69
C GLY A 105 5.07 16.87 6.72
N ARG A 106 5.78 16.00 5.99
CA ARG A 106 6.83 16.41 5.05
C ARG A 106 6.28 17.26 3.90
N ASN A 107 5.07 16.97 3.41
CA ASN A 107 4.44 17.79 2.39
C ASN A 107 2.90 17.81 2.47
N PRO A 108 2.29 18.78 3.17
CA PRO A 108 0.83 18.87 3.32
C PRO A 108 0.06 19.19 2.02
N ARG A 109 0.76 19.51 0.93
CA ARG A 109 0.15 19.90 -0.35
C ARG A 109 0.01 18.74 -1.33
N VAL A 110 0.57 17.57 -1.03
CA VAL A 110 0.57 16.43 -1.94
C VAL A 110 -0.73 15.66 -1.83
N THR A 111 -1.36 15.39 -2.96
CA THR A 111 -2.59 14.59 -3.01
C THR A 111 -2.27 13.10 -3.15
N ARG A 112 -3.16 12.26 -2.62
CA ARG A 112 -3.10 10.81 -2.81
C ARG A 112 -2.88 10.39 -4.27
N SER A 113 -3.60 11.03 -5.20
CA SER A 113 -3.51 10.67 -6.62
C SER A 113 -2.13 10.94 -7.21
N GLN A 114 -1.47 12.02 -6.77
CA GLN A 114 -0.10 12.31 -7.18
C GLN A 114 0.88 11.25 -6.65
N VAL A 115 0.82 10.96 -5.35
CA VAL A 115 1.68 9.94 -4.74
C VAL A 115 1.45 8.57 -5.36
N PHE A 116 0.20 8.16 -5.57
CA PHE A 116 -0.10 6.85 -6.16
C PHE A 116 0.41 6.74 -7.61
N ARG A 117 0.42 7.83 -8.38
CA ARG A 117 1.07 7.84 -9.70
C ARG A 117 2.59 7.63 -9.60
N VAL A 118 3.24 8.26 -8.62
CA VAL A 118 4.67 8.05 -8.36
C VAL A 118 4.94 6.60 -7.94
N VAL A 119 4.14 6.05 -7.00
CA VAL A 119 4.21 4.64 -6.59
C VAL A 119 4.08 3.71 -7.79
N ASP A 120 3.03 3.88 -8.62
CA ASP A 120 2.80 3.02 -9.78
C ASP A 120 3.97 3.08 -10.77
N ALA A 121 4.53 4.26 -11.02
CA ALA A 121 5.69 4.43 -11.88
C ALA A 121 6.97 3.81 -11.29
N ALA A 122 7.24 4.05 -10.00
CA ALA A 122 8.42 3.52 -9.31
C ALA A 122 8.46 1.98 -9.29
N PHE A 123 7.29 1.34 -9.23
CA PHE A 123 7.16 -0.13 -9.20
C PHE A 123 6.81 -0.76 -10.55
N ALA A 124 6.59 0.01 -11.61
CA ALA A 124 6.31 -0.53 -12.95
C ALA A 124 7.43 -1.46 -13.46
N SER A 125 8.66 -1.27 -12.99
CA SER A 125 9.78 -2.15 -13.28
C SER A 125 10.74 -2.21 -12.10
N ARG A 126 10.72 -3.32 -11.35
CA ARG A 126 11.55 -3.52 -10.15
C ARG A 126 13.06 -3.37 -10.38
N ARG A 127 13.53 -3.65 -11.58
CA ARG A 127 14.99 -3.60 -11.92
C ARG A 127 15.48 -2.23 -12.33
N LYS A 128 14.59 -1.26 -12.63
CA LYS A 128 14.99 0.08 -13.04
C LYS A 128 15.35 0.96 -11.84
N MET A 129 16.34 1.83 -12.03
CA MET A 129 16.63 2.92 -11.12
C MET A 129 15.46 3.92 -11.10
N LEU A 130 15.28 4.60 -10.00
CA LEU A 130 14.16 5.52 -9.77
C LEU A 130 14.08 6.61 -10.86
N ARG A 131 15.23 7.22 -11.23
CA ARG A 131 15.29 8.22 -12.33
C ARG A 131 14.74 7.69 -13.66
N SER A 132 14.97 6.41 -13.95
CA SER A 132 14.46 5.79 -15.18
C SER A 132 12.99 5.39 -15.06
N ALA A 133 12.56 4.98 -13.87
CA ALA A 133 11.18 4.63 -13.60
C ALA A 133 10.26 5.85 -13.65
N LEU A 134 10.71 6.99 -13.13
CA LEU A 134 9.95 8.25 -13.08
C LEU A 134 10.14 9.13 -14.33
N ALA A 135 11.00 8.77 -15.28
CA ALA A 135 11.27 9.57 -16.47
C ALA A 135 10.03 10.01 -17.23
N GLY A 136 9.03 9.13 -17.35
CA GLY A 136 7.76 9.44 -18.02
C GLY A 136 6.88 10.45 -17.28
N LEU A 137 7.06 10.60 -15.97
CA LEU A 137 6.34 11.60 -15.16
C LEU A 137 7.03 12.96 -15.15
N CYS A 138 8.36 12.97 -15.33
CA CYS A 138 9.21 14.15 -15.16
C CYS A 138 9.68 14.77 -16.48
N GLY A 139 9.27 14.22 -17.64
CA GLY A 139 9.72 14.72 -18.95
C GLY A 139 11.11 14.23 -19.34
N GLY A 140 11.64 13.20 -18.70
CA GLY A 140 12.93 12.58 -19.04
C GLY A 140 13.72 12.13 -17.81
N SER A 141 14.72 11.29 -18.04
CA SER A 141 15.54 10.73 -16.95
C SER A 141 16.46 11.77 -16.27
N MET A 142 16.90 12.81 -17.00
CA MET A 142 17.69 13.91 -16.42
C MET A 142 16.82 14.75 -15.47
N ALA A 143 15.67 15.22 -15.94
CA ALA A 143 14.72 15.97 -15.11
C ALA A 143 14.26 15.16 -13.89
N ALA A 144 14.01 13.86 -14.05
CA ALA A 144 13.72 12.97 -12.93
C ALA A 144 14.88 12.91 -11.93
N SER A 145 16.12 12.81 -12.41
CA SER A 145 17.32 12.78 -11.55
C SER A 145 17.46 14.06 -10.72
N GLU A 146 17.26 15.21 -11.33
CA GLU A 146 17.33 16.53 -10.66
C GLU A 146 16.26 16.64 -9.57
N LEU A 147 15.00 16.29 -9.87
CA LEU A 147 13.89 16.33 -8.91
C LEU A 147 14.11 15.37 -7.73
N ILE A 148 14.55 14.12 -8.01
CA ILE A 148 14.83 13.11 -6.98
C ILE A 148 15.95 13.58 -6.07
N THR A 149 17.03 14.14 -6.65
CA THR A 149 18.16 14.69 -5.87
C THR A 149 17.71 15.90 -5.03
N ALA A 150 16.88 16.77 -5.57
CA ALA A 150 16.32 17.91 -4.83
C ALA A 150 15.44 17.47 -3.67
N ALA A 151 14.80 16.29 -3.76
CA ALA A 151 14.07 15.66 -2.67
C ALA A 151 14.97 14.95 -1.64
N GLY A 152 16.30 14.95 -1.82
CA GLY A 152 17.25 14.31 -0.92
C GLY A 152 17.33 12.78 -1.10
N ILE A 153 16.87 12.25 -2.23
CA ILE A 153 16.85 10.81 -2.54
C ILE A 153 17.91 10.50 -3.59
N ASP A 154 18.53 9.32 -3.52
CA ASP A 154 19.47 8.84 -4.54
C ASP A 154 18.71 8.47 -5.82
N PRO A 155 18.98 9.13 -6.98
CA PRO A 155 18.33 8.82 -8.25
C PRO A 155 18.62 7.40 -8.78
N THR A 156 19.67 6.75 -8.26
CA THR A 156 20.02 5.37 -8.60
C THR A 156 19.35 4.33 -7.73
N ALA A 157 18.73 4.74 -6.63
CA ALA A 157 17.91 3.86 -5.79
C ALA A 157 16.80 3.20 -6.62
N ARG A 158 16.25 2.11 -6.10
CA ARG A 158 15.07 1.45 -6.67
C ARG A 158 13.84 1.77 -5.84
N GLY A 159 12.66 1.79 -6.47
CA GLY A 159 11.40 2.06 -5.77
C GLY A 159 11.17 1.16 -4.56
N GLU A 160 11.65 -0.10 -4.60
CA GLU A 160 11.50 -1.03 -3.48
C GLU A 160 12.29 -0.66 -2.22
N ALA A 161 13.28 0.22 -2.31
CA ALA A 161 14.07 0.69 -1.17
C ALA A 161 13.42 1.88 -0.43
N LEU A 162 12.40 2.49 -1.03
CA LEU A 162 11.80 3.73 -0.56
C LEU A 162 10.49 3.47 0.20
N ASP A 163 10.29 4.18 1.28
CA ASP A 163 9.01 4.18 1.99
C ASP A 163 7.99 5.12 1.32
N ILE A 164 6.76 5.14 1.85
CA ILE A 164 5.71 6.00 1.30
C ILE A 164 6.01 7.49 1.53
N GLY A 165 6.78 7.83 2.55
CA GLY A 165 7.21 9.19 2.85
C GLY A 165 8.25 9.71 1.86
N ASP A 166 9.13 8.83 1.41
CA ASP A 166 10.11 9.14 0.38
C ASP A 166 9.44 9.33 -1.00
N LEU A 167 8.33 8.61 -1.24
CA LEU A 167 7.57 8.66 -2.49
C LEU A 167 6.54 9.81 -2.53
N ALA A 168 6.31 10.49 -1.41
CA ALA A 168 5.38 11.60 -1.26
C ALA A 168 6.07 12.97 -1.33
#